data_028dce4055857f70e303dfadda786ce1
#
_entry.id   028dce4055857f70e303dfadda786ce1
#
_cell.length_a   1.000
_cell.length_b   1.000
_cell.length_c   1.000
_cell.angle_alpha   90.00
_cell.angle_beta   90.00
_cell.angle_gamma   90.00
#
_symmetry.space_group_name_H-M   'P 1'
#
loop_
_entity.id
_entity.type
_entity.pdbx_description
1 polymer ?
#
loop_
_entity_poly.entity_id
_entity_poly.type
_entity_poly.pdbx_seq_one_letter_code
_entity_poly.pdbx_strand_id
1 'polypeptide(L)' 'MTETLARVYVEQKNFSKAKQAYRILSLKYPEKSGFFADQIRAIEKLQENK' A
#
# COMPACT_ATOMS: atom_id res chain seq x y z
N MET A 1 11.22 -2.39 4.96
CA MET A 1 9.87 -1.79 4.82
C MET A 1 8.88 -2.54 5.67
N THR A 2 8.09 -1.86 6.46
CA THR A 2 7.10 -2.48 7.33
C THR A 2 5.70 -2.01 6.97
N GLU A 3 4.71 -2.78 7.41
CA GLU A 3 3.30 -2.40 7.19
C GLU A 3 3.00 -1.05 7.83
N THR A 4 3.56 -0.81 8.99
CA THR A 4 3.36 0.46 9.70
C THR A 4 3.84 1.62 8.85
N LEU A 5 5.01 1.47 8.24
CA LEU A 5 5.57 2.54 7.42
C LEU A 5 4.71 2.79 6.18
N ALA A 6 4.25 1.71 5.54
CA ALA A 6 3.36 1.85 4.39
C ALA A 6 2.09 2.62 4.79
N ARG A 7 1.57 2.32 5.97
CA ARG A 7 0.38 2.98 6.47
C ARG A 7 0.62 4.46 6.73
N VAL A 8 1.80 4.80 7.26
CA VAL A 8 2.17 6.18 7.48
C VAL A 8 2.14 6.96 6.18
N TYR A 9 2.63 6.35 5.10
CA TYR A 9 2.58 7.00 3.79
C TYR A 9 1.14 7.29 3.36
N VAL A 10 0.24 6.36 3.63
CA VAL A 10 -1.18 6.57 3.30
C VAL A 10 -1.73 7.76 4.10
N GLU A 11 -1.40 7.81 5.38
CA GLU A 11 -1.88 8.90 6.25
C GLU A 11 -1.34 10.25 5.79
N GLN A 12 -0.14 10.27 5.26
CA GLN A 12 0.46 11.48 4.72
C GLN A 12 -0.05 11.81 3.32
N LYS A 13 -0.94 10.98 2.79
CA LYS A 13 -1.45 11.10 1.42
C LYS A 13 -0.34 10.96 0.38
N ASN A 14 0.73 10.27 0.75
CA ASN A 14 1.82 9.96 -0.16
C ASN A 14 1.52 8.63 -0.84
N PHE A 15 0.54 8.65 -1.73
CA PHE A 15 -0.03 7.42 -2.28
C PHE A 15 0.94 6.66 -3.16
N SER A 16 1.79 7.36 -3.90
CA SER A 16 2.81 6.70 -4.71
C SER A 16 3.73 5.83 -3.86
N LYS A 17 4.23 6.41 -2.79
CA LYS A 17 5.12 5.68 -1.89
C LYS A 17 4.39 4.57 -1.17
N ALA A 18 3.15 4.81 -0.78
CA ALA A 18 2.34 3.80 -0.11
C ALA A 18 2.16 2.59 -1.00
N LYS A 19 1.83 2.80 -2.27
CA LYS A 19 1.65 1.70 -3.21
C LYS A 19 2.94 0.92 -3.39
N GLN A 20 4.06 1.62 -3.51
CA GLN A 20 5.37 0.96 -3.64
C GLN A 20 5.68 0.14 -2.40
N ALA A 21 5.40 0.69 -1.23
CA ALA A 21 5.66 0.00 0.02
C ALA A 21 4.86 -1.30 0.11
N TYR A 22 3.58 -1.23 -0.21
CA TYR A 22 2.74 -2.43 -0.18
C TYR A 22 3.16 -3.45 -1.24
N ARG A 23 3.61 -2.98 -2.40
CA ARG A 23 4.10 -3.88 -3.43
C ARG A 23 5.34 -4.63 -2.95
N ILE A 24 6.27 -3.93 -2.32
CA ILE A 24 7.46 -4.55 -1.75
C ILE A 24 7.07 -5.57 -0.69
N LEU A 25 6.13 -5.21 0.17
CA LEU A 25 5.65 -6.13 1.20
C LEU A 25 5.01 -7.38 0.60
N SER A 26 4.26 -7.22 -0.49
CA SER A 26 3.61 -8.36 -1.10
C SER A 26 4.62 -9.33 -1.70
N LEU A 27 5.73 -8.81 -2.19
CA LEU A 27 6.82 -9.65 -2.70
C LEU A 27 7.56 -10.35 -1.57
N LYS A 28 7.73 -9.64 -0.46
CA LYS A 28 8.44 -10.18 0.69
C LYS A 28 7.61 -11.22 1.45
N TYR A 29 6.31 -11.01 1.50
CA TYR A 29 5.38 -11.88 2.21
C TYR A 29 4.32 -12.39 1.24
N PRO A 30 4.66 -13.36 0.38
CA PRO A 30 3.72 -13.82 -0.66
C PRO A 30 2.43 -14.39 -0.09
N GLU A 31 2.46 -14.92 1.12
CA GLU A 31 1.26 -15.45 1.77
C GLU A 31 0.23 -14.38 2.08
N LYS A 32 0.68 -13.11 2.13
CA LYS A 32 -0.21 -11.97 2.39
C LYS A 32 -0.36 -11.09 1.15
N SER A 33 0.05 -11.58 0.00
CA SER A 33 0.03 -10.76 -1.21
C SER A 33 -1.39 -10.30 -1.55
N GLY A 34 -2.39 -11.13 -1.32
CA GLY A 34 -3.78 -10.75 -1.55
C GLY A 34 -4.21 -9.58 -0.68
N PHE A 35 -3.83 -9.62 0.60
CA PHE A 35 -4.14 -8.53 1.51
C PHE A 35 -3.49 -7.23 1.05
N PHE A 36 -2.22 -7.30 0.69
CA PHE A 36 -1.51 -6.09 0.25
C PHE A 36 -2.04 -5.58 -1.09
N ALA A 37 -2.45 -6.47 -1.98
CA ALA A 37 -3.06 -6.06 -3.23
C ALA A 37 -4.35 -5.29 -2.98
N ASP A 38 -5.14 -5.73 -2.01
CA ASP A 38 -6.35 -5.01 -1.64
C ASP A 38 -6.03 -3.61 -1.12
N GLN A 39 -4.96 -3.48 -0.34
CA GLN A 39 -4.53 -2.18 0.15
C GLN A 39 -4.13 -1.26 -1.00
N ILE A 40 -3.43 -1.80 -1.99
CA ILE A 40 -3.03 -1.02 -3.16
C ILE A 40 -4.27 -0.54 -3.91
N ARG A 41 -5.26 -1.41 -4.09
CA ARG A 41 -6.50 -1.02 -4.76
C ARG A 41 -7.24 0.07 -4.01
N ALA A 42 -7.29 -0.04 -2.68
CA ALA A 42 -7.93 0.99 -1.86
C ALA A 42 -7.22 2.32 -2.03
N ILE A 43 -5.90 2.30 -2.07
CA ILE A 43 -5.11 3.52 -2.26
C ILE A 43 -5.39 4.12 -3.64
N GLU A 44 -5.45 3.30 -4.67
CA GLU A 44 -5.75 3.78 -6.01
C GLU A 44 -7.12 4.44 -6.08
N LYS A 45 -8.06 3.87 -5.35
CA LYS A 45 -9.40 4.43 -5.28
C LYS A 45 -9.39 5.80 -4.62
N LEU A 46 -8.62 5.93 -3.54
CA LEU A 46 -8.47 7.21 -2.86
C LEU A 46 -7.82 8.26 -3.76
N GLN A 47 -6.88 7.84 -4.58
CA GLN A 47 -6.25 8.77 -5.53
C GLN A 47 -7.23 9.26 -6.58
N GLU A 48 -8.09 8.37 -7.06
CA GLU A 48 -9.06 8.72 -8.09
C GLU A 48 -10.18 9.59 -7.55
N ASN A 49 -10.51 9.40 -6.30
CA ASN A 49 -11.67 10.01 -5.70
C ASN A 49 -11.30 11.37 -5.12
N LYS A 50 -11.18 12.33 -5.96
CA LYS A 50 -10.84 13.70 -5.53
C LYS A 50 -12.08 14.51 -5.28
#